data_565307a8e464e0b7408b16aad0e2e8b6
#
_entry.id   565307a8e464e0b7408b16aad0e2e8b6
#
_cell.length_a   1.000
_cell.length_b   1.000
_cell.length_c   1.000
_cell.angle_alpha   90.00
_cell.angle_beta   90.00
_cell.angle_gamma   90.00
#
_symmetry.space_group_name_H-M   'P 1'
#
loop_
_entity.id
_entity.type
_entity.pdbx_description
1 polymer ?
#
loop_
_entity_poly.entity_id
_entity_poly.type
_entity_poly.pdbx_seq_one_letter_code
_entity_poly.pdbx_strand_id
1 'polypeptide(L)'
;KFNLIINISEDAWFGKSIGPYQHSAKAVFRAIESRVYIIRAANMGVSAFITSEGKILKNLQPNEIGNIELEVPIIEENKKVFKKDLIFLSLLITYIFTFFILRKFKI
;
A
#
# COMPACT_ATOMS: atom_id res chain seq x y z
N LYS A 1 -1.68 -15.55 -5.51
CA LYS A 1 -2.41 -15.16 -4.29
C LYS A 1 -1.43 -15.26 -3.13
N PHE A 2 -1.29 -14.23 -2.34
CA PHE A 2 -0.41 -14.17 -1.18
C PHE A 2 -1.20 -13.64 0.03
N ASN A 3 -0.79 -14.03 1.24
CA ASN A 3 -1.51 -13.70 2.48
C ASN A 3 -0.71 -12.75 3.38
N LEU A 4 0.53 -12.48 3.04
CA LEU A 4 1.46 -11.65 3.79
C LEU A 4 2.49 -11.03 2.83
N ILE A 5 2.93 -9.82 3.11
CA ILE A 5 4.06 -9.19 2.43
C ILE A 5 5.17 -8.99 3.45
N ILE A 6 6.36 -9.45 3.11
CA ILE A 6 7.59 -9.13 3.83
C ILE A 6 8.36 -8.11 3.00
N ASN A 7 8.56 -6.94 3.57
CA ASN A 7 9.27 -5.83 2.94
C ASN A 7 10.59 -5.60 3.66
N ILE A 8 11.69 -5.82 2.96
CA ILE A 8 13.04 -5.58 3.47
C ILE A 8 13.60 -4.38 2.71
N SER A 9 14.11 -3.39 3.43
CA SER A 9 14.56 -2.14 2.85
C SER A 9 15.87 -1.65 3.48
N GLU A 10 16.67 -1.00 2.66
CA GLU A 10 17.85 -0.24 3.07
C GLU A 10 17.54 1.26 2.94
N ASP A 11 17.36 1.93 4.07
CA ASP A 11 16.96 3.33 4.12
C ASP A 11 18.10 4.25 4.62
N ALA A 12 19.28 3.70 4.92
CA ALA A 12 20.42 4.46 5.46
C ALA A 12 20.85 5.62 4.55
N TRP A 13 20.70 5.47 3.25
CA TRP A 13 21.08 6.48 2.25
C TRP A 13 20.19 7.74 2.28
N PHE A 14 19.03 7.70 2.92
CA PHE A 14 18.19 8.89 3.13
C PHE A 14 18.76 9.84 4.19
N GLY A 15 19.68 9.38 5.06
CA GLY A 15 20.23 10.14 6.16
C GLY A 15 19.16 10.62 7.14
N LYS A 16 19.43 11.75 7.79
CA LYS A 16 18.50 12.40 8.72
C LYS A 16 17.51 13.29 7.95
N SER A 17 16.63 12.68 7.19
CA SER A 17 15.63 13.39 6.37
C SER A 17 14.24 12.84 6.61
N ILE A 18 13.26 13.39 5.93
CA ILE A 18 11.89 12.85 5.89
C ILE A 18 11.78 11.56 5.05
N GLY A 19 12.81 11.23 4.28
CA GLY A 19 12.84 10.10 3.35
C GLY A 19 12.41 8.76 3.94
N PRO A 20 12.95 8.30 5.08
CA PRO A 20 12.55 7.05 5.72
C PRO A 20 11.05 6.98 6.06
N TYR A 21 10.47 8.09 6.48
CA TYR A 21 9.05 8.20 6.83
C TYR A 21 8.17 8.13 5.57
N GLN A 22 8.55 8.82 4.52
CA GLN A 22 7.85 8.76 3.22
C GLN A 22 7.92 7.36 2.62
N HIS A 23 9.08 6.71 2.74
CA HIS A 23 9.26 5.35 2.27
C HIS A 23 8.41 4.34 3.07
N SER A 24 8.33 4.51 4.39
CA SER A 24 7.44 3.72 5.25
C SER A 24 5.96 3.94 4.92
N ALA A 25 5.55 5.18 4.63
CA ALA A 25 4.18 5.49 4.23
C ALA A 25 3.74 4.73 2.97
N LYS A 26 4.64 4.51 2.02
CA LYS A 26 4.35 3.68 0.83
C LYS A 26 4.01 2.23 1.20
N ALA A 27 4.64 1.68 2.24
CA ALA A 27 4.30 0.34 2.73
C ALA A 27 2.89 0.30 3.33
N VAL A 28 2.46 1.37 4.03
CA VAL A 28 1.09 1.49 4.54
C VAL A 28 0.07 1.46 3.39
N PHE A 29 0.29 2.23 2.34
CA PHE A 29 -0.58 2.20 1.15
C PHE A 29 -0.60 0.83 0.48
N ARG A 30 0.53 0.13 0.42
CA ARG A 30 0.59 -1.24 -0.11
C ARG A 30 -0.23 -2.23 0.72
N ALA A 31 -0.22 -2.10 2.05
CA ALA A 31 -1.04 -2.93 2.93
C ALA A 31 -2.54 -2.75 2.63
N ILE A 32 -2.99 -1.51 2.50
CA ILE A 32 -4.37 -1.17 2.18
C ILE A 32 -4.77 -1.67 0.80
N GLU A 33 -3.93 -1.43 -0.20
CA GLU A 33 -4.18 -1.84 -1.60
C GLU A 33 -4.28 -3.36 -1.75
N SER A 34 -3.35 -4.07 -1.10
CA SER A 34 -3.26 -5.53 -1.18
C SER A 34 -4.18 -6.26 -0.19
N ARG A 35 -4.70 -5.53 0.81
CA ARG A 35 -5.53 -6.06 1.89
C ARG A 35 -4.88 -7.21 2.66
N VAL A 36 -3.58 -7.12 2.87
CA VAL A 36 -2.80 -8.08 3.63
C VAL A 36 -1.88 -7.36 4.62
N TYR A 37 -1.46 -8.09 5.66
CA TYR A 37 -0.47 -7.58 6.58
C TYR A 37 0.88 -7.38 5.88
N ILE A 38 1.60 -6.34 6.28
CA ILE A 38 2.98 -6.12 5.87
C ILE A 38 3.88 -6.16 7.10
N ILE A 39 4.93 -6.95 7.03
CA ILE A 39 6.05 -6.95 7.96
C ILE A 39 7.18 -6.20 7.26
N ARG A 40 7.53 -5.02 7.76
CA ARG A 40 8.60 -4.21 7.22
C ARG A 40 9.81 -4.22 8.14
N ALA A 41 10.96 -4.62 7.61
CA ALA A 41 12.26 -4.48 8.23
C ALA A 41 13.11 -3.51 7.40
N ALA A 42 13.47 -2.36 7.97
CA ALA A 42 14.23 -1.33 7.29
C ALA A 42 15.49 -0.97 8.09
N ASN A 43 16.66 -1.14 7.48
CA ASN A 43 17.90 -0.68 8.07
C ASN A 43 17.95 0.85 8.05
N MET A 44 18.14 1.50 9.20
CA MET A 44 18.11 2.95 9.38
C MET A 44 16.81 3.63 8.94
N GLY A 45 15.75 2.85 8.80
CA GLY A 45 14.42 3.32 8.47
C GLY A 45 13.38 2.91 9.51
N VAL A 46 12.11 3.10 9.18
CA VAL A 46 10.99 2.67 10.03
C VAL A 46 10.70 1.19 9.78
N SER A 47 10.96 0.35 10.78
CA SER A 47 10.52 -1.04 10.79
C SER A 47 9.14 -1.14 11.45
N ALA A 48 8.22 -1.90 10.90
CA ALA A 48 6.84 -1.90 11.38
C ALA A 48 6.05 -3.15 11.02
N PHE A 49 5.07 -3.47 11.87
CA PHE A 49 3.95 -4.36 11.54
C PHE A 49 2.75 -3.51 11.13
N ILE A 50 2.25 -3.72 9.93
CA ILE A 50 1.18 -2.92 9.33
C ILE A 50 0.00 -3.85 9.02
N THR A 51 -1.20 -3.48 9.47
CA THR A 51 -2.41 -4.25 9.21
C THR A 51 -2.90 -4.07 7.77
N SER A 52 -3.82 -4.92 7.35
CA SER A 52 -4.50 -4.82 6.05
C SER A 52 -5.29 -3.52 5.85
N GLU A 53 -5.64 -2.83 6.94
CA GLU A 53 -6.29 -1.50 6.92
C GLU A 53 -5.28 -0.34 6.99
N GLY A 54 -3.99 -0.63 7.06
CA GLY A 54 -2.93 0.37 7.11
C GLY A 54 -2.61 0.89 8.51
N LYS A 55 -3.09 0.22 9.57
CA LYS A 55 -2.75 0.58 10.95
C LYS A 55 -1.40 0.00 11.34
N ILE A 56 -0.55 0.82 11.94
CA ILE A 56 0.73 0.38 12.50
C ILE A 56 0.48 -0.14 13.92
N LEU A 57 0.78 -1.42 14.15
CA LEU A 57 0.62 -2.07 15.45
C LEU A 57 1.83 -1.89 16.34
N LYS A 58 3.01 -2.13 15.78
CA LYS A 58 4.32 -1.94 16.44
C LYS A 58 5.30 -1.38 15.44
N ASN A 59 6.22 -0.56 15.89
CA ASN A 59 7.28 -0.01 15.05
C ASN A 59 8.58 0.21 15.82
N LEU A 60 9.66 0.34 15.06
CA LEU A 60 10.95 0.89 15.46
C LEU A 60 11.23 2.12 14.60
N GLN A 61 11.65 3.19 15.23
CA GLN A 61 12.00 4.44 14.54
C GLN A 61 13.37 4.33 13.86
N PRO A 62 13.70 5.18 12.90
CA PRO A 62 15.05 5.28 12.36
C PRO A 62 16.07 5.46 13.50
N ASN A 63 17.20 4.77 13.44
CA ASN A 63 18.25 4.73 14.47
C ASN A 63 17.87 4.03 15.79
N GLU A 64 16.70 3.46 15.90
CA GLU A 64 16.31 2.64 17.03
C GLU A 64 16.75 1.20 16.78
N ILE A 65 17.45 0.60 17.75
CA ILE A 65 17.90 -0.80 17.67
C ILE A 65 17.01 -1.63 18.60
N GLY A 66 16.44 -2.71 18.04
CA GLY A 66 15.62 -3.59 18.85
C GLY A 66 14.94 -4.69 18.01
N ASN A 67 14.16 -5.48 18.70
CA ASN A 67 13.30 -6.50 18.10
C ASN A 67 11.84 -6.18 18.42
N ILE A 68 10.98 -6.40 17.45
CA ILE A 68 9.54 -6.38 17.67
C ILE A 68 8.96 -7.71 17.26
N GLU A 69 8.12 -8.26 18.12
CA GLU A 69 7.44 -9.53 17.90
C GLU A 69 5.94 -9.30 17.94
N LEU A 70 5.25 -9.95 17.03
CA LEU A 70 3.78 -9.90 16.93
C LEU A 70 3.27 -11.16 16.27
N GLU A 71 2.19 -11.69 16.81
CA GLU A 71 1.42 -12.73 16.11
C GLU A 71 0.59 -12.07 15.00
N VAL A 72 0.85 -12.47 13.76
CA VAL A 72 0.15 -11.95 12.59
C VAL A 72 -0.90 -12.97 12.15
N PRO A 73 -2.20 -12.62 12.19
CA PRO A 73 -3.24 -13.52 11.70
C PRO A 73 -3.11 -13.66 10.18
N ILE A 74 -2.92 -14.88 9.73
CA ILE A 74 -3.01 -15.21 8.31
C ILE A 74 -4.48 -15.42 8.00
N ILE A 75 -5.11 -14.41 7.44
CA ILE A 75 -6.52 -14.47 7.06
C ILE A 75 -6.60 -15.03 5.64
N GLU A 76 -7.19 -16.21 5.52
CA GLU A 76 -7.66 -16.68 4.21
C GLU A 76 -8.90 -15.86 3.82
N GLU A 77 -8.69 -14.68 3.32
CA GLU A 77 -9.79 -13.88 2.82
C GLU A 77 -10.36 -14.46 1.53
N ASN A 78 -11.67 -14.72 1.54
CA ASN A 78 -12.48 -14.65 0.34
C ASN A 78 -12.51 -13.20 -0.14
N LYS A 79 -11.43 -12.78 -0.78
CA LYS A 79 -11.35 -11.45 -1.38
C LYS A 79 -12.44 -11.35 -2.42
N LYS A 80 -13.49 -10.61 -2.12
CA LYS A 80 -14.32 -10.02 -3.18
C LYS A 80 -13.35 -9.18 -4.01
N VAL A 81 -12.90 -9.75 -5.12
CA VAL A 81 -12.09 -9.03 -6.09
C VAL A 81 -12.97 -7.91 -6.59
N PHE A 82 -12.76 -6.73 -6.06
CA PHE A 82 -13.32 -5.52 -6.67
C PHE A 82 -12.71 -5.49 -8.07
N LYS A 83 -13.55 -5.64 -9.09
CA LYS A 83 -13.10 -5.64 -10.49
C LYS A 83 -12.75 -4.21 -10.87
N LYS A 84 -11.61 -3.73 -10.35
CA LYS A 84 -11.09 -2.37 -10.61
C LYS A 84 -11.00 -2.10 -12.10
N ASP A 85 -10.60 -3.12 -12.86
CA ASP A 85 -10.49 -3.05 -14.32
C ASP A 85 -11.85 -2.82 -14.98
N LEU A 86 -12.91 -3.42 -14.45
CA LEU A 86 -14.25 -3.23 -14.96
C LEU A 86 -14.78 -1.82 -14.70
N ILE A 87 -14.48 -1.26 -13.51
CA ILE A 87 -14.84 0.12 -13.16
C ILE A 87 -14.09 1.09 -14.06
N PHE A 88 -12.79 0.91 -14.23
CA PHE A 88 -11.98 1.74 -15.10
C PHE A 88 -12.48 1.71 -16.54
N LEU A 89 -12.78 0.52 -17.06
CA LEU A 89 -13.29 0.35 -18.40
C LEU A 89 -14.64 1.05 -18.59
N SER A 90 -15.56 0.94 -17.60
CA SER A 90 -16.86 1.61 -17.66
C SER A 90 -16.74 3.12 -17.64
N LEU A 91 -15.84 3.68 -16.84
CA LEU A 91 -15.55 5.11 -16.82
C LEU A 91 -14.96 5.59 -18.15
N LEU A 92 -14.05 4.81 -18.73
CA LEU A 92 -13.45 5.13 -20.03
C LEU A 92 -14.51 5.14 -21.14
N ILE A 93 -15.38 4.15 -21.19
CA ILE A 93 -16.48 4.08 -22.16
C ILE A 93 -17.42 5.25 -22.00
N THR A 94 -17.81 5.60 -20.77
CA THR A 94 -18.68 6.75 -20.48
C THR A 94 -18.03 8.05 -20.94
N TYR A 95 -16.73 8.23 -20.71
CA TYR A 95 -15.99 9.40 -21.14
C TYR A 95 -15.98 9.53 -22.67
N ILE A 96 -15.67 8.45 -23.40
CA ILE A 96 -15.66 8.42 -24.86
C ILE A 96 -17.03 8.73 -25.41
N PHE A 97 -18.08 8.13 -24.85
CA PHE A 97 -19.46 8.36 -25.29
C PHE A 97 -19.89 9.81 -25.09
N THR A 98 -19.58 10.38 -23.93
CA THR A 98 -19.86 11.80 -23.64
C THR A 98 -19.12 12.72 -24.61
N PHE A 99 -17.85 12.41 -24.90
CA PHE A 99 -17.05 13.19 -25.84
C PHE A 99 -17.69 13.23 -27.24
N PHE A 100 -18.15 12.09 -27.76
CA PHE A 100 -18.81 12.03 -29.07
C PHE A 100 -20.15 12.76 -29.08
N ILE A 101 -20.94 12.68 -28.00
CA ILE A 101 -22.21 13.40 -27.89
C ILE A 101 -21.93 14.92 -27.91
N LEU A 102 -21.03 15.40 -27.07
CA LEU A 102 -20.69 16.82 -27.02
C LEU A 102 -20.17 17.35 -28.36
N ARG A 103 -19.37 16.53 -29.07
CA ARG A 103 -18.87 16.89 -30.39
C ARG A 103 -20.01 17.00 -31.43
N LYS A 104 -21.01 16.12 -31.33
CA LYS A 104 -22.17 16.14 -32.23
C LYS A 104 -23.05 17.37 -32.02
N PHE A 105 -23.20 17.82 -30.77
CA PHE A 105 -24.00 19.00 -30.44
C PHE A 105 -23.25 20.35 -30.65
N LYS A 106 -21.95 20.32 -30.89
CA LYS A 106 -21.15 21.51 -31.09
C LYS A 106 -21.02 21.93 -32.57
N ILE A 107 -21.66 21.19 -33.46
CA ILE A 107 -21.70 21.47 -34.89
C ILE A 107 -22.98 22.22 -35.24
#